data_9a0f646380d9761f007d0b3063c9ed7b
#
_entry.id   9a0f646380d9761f007d0b3063c9ed7b
#
_cell.length_a   1.000
_cell.length_b   1.000
_cell.length_c   1.000
_cell.angle_alpha   90.00
_cell.angle_beta   90.00
_cell.angle_gamma   90.00
#
_symmetry.space_group_name_H-M   'P 1'
#
loop_
_entity.id
_entity.type
_entity.pdbx_description
1 polymer ?
#
loop_
_entity_poly.entity_id
_entity_poly.type
_entity_poly.pdbx_seq_one_letter_code
_entity_poly.pdbx_strand_id
1 'polypeptide(L)'
;MNRLISPSIYSVLHQLRSRGEWLPADCGGDGSCGRCGVQIVEGHLPVTDADRLFYSQNKLEAGFRLACQAIPSTSVVVQIQEQPVAGIQEQKDAGTEKIRFVIAVDIGTTTLALQLVNEETGIPVRTALRLNPQRAFGADVITRIQKAMEGSFEIMHRILREELLNAIRELVTGIHENQVMGVSVACNTTMRYFLEKRLPDSLGRHPYSVEDVGTKYLPFSTVFEDSFLSCPIKLLPCLDAFIGSDVVAGLLHLNFLQKQKETLFLDMGTNGELVVGNKHRTVAASAAAGPAFEGGGLSCGMGGIPGAIDAVWLERGALQVTTVEQLPPIGICGSGVVDAVALGRNQGWILEDGRLAERITGNALEIWSSVGGTPIVLDQQDIRKIQMAKSAIRAAVECLLQAANLRAEEVEEVILAGGFGTHLRPRSLATLGLLPGELAKKSRFAGNTALAGAADAWIRNDADICMEQFLRQTTTFSVAEFPGFQSLFMTHLAFSLE
;
A
#
# COMPACT_ATOMS: atom_id res chain seq x y z
N MET A 1 9.24 23.16 2.53
CA MET A 1 10.05 23.82 3.59
C MET A 1 11.52 23.84 3.21
N ASN A 2 12.26 24.95 3.53
CA ASN A 2 13.70 25.04 3.25
C ASN A 2 14.52 24.44 4.40
N ARG A 3 15.59 23.69 4.04
CA ARG A 3 16.48 23.01 4.99
C ARG A 3 17.94 23.33 4.71
N LEU A 4 18.66 23.76 5.73
CA LEU A 4 20.12 23.96 5.67
C LEU A 4 20.80 22.60 5.87
N ILE A 5 21.59 22.18 4.89
CA ILE A 5 22.39 20.93 4.88
C ILE A 5 23.86 21.33 4.98
N SER A 6 24.55 20.72 5.94
CA SER A 6 25.97 21.00 6.20
C SER A 6 26.90 20.16 5.30
N PRO A 7 28.12 20.60 5.04
CA PRO A 7 29.14 19.77 4.38
C PRO A 7 29.34 18.46 5.11
N SER A 8 29.34 17.33 4.38
CA SER A 8 29.44 16.00 4.99
C SER A 8 29.89 14.96 3.99
N ILE A 9 30.40 13.83 4.48
CA ILE A 9 30.57 12.61 3.71
C ILE A 9 29.26 11.85 3.50
N TYR A 10 28.21 12.22 4.23
CA TYR A 10 26.89 11.63 4.15
C TYR A 10 26.00 12.41 3.18
N SER A 11 25.10 11.68 2.51
CA SER A 11 24.14 12.26 1.57
C SER A 11 23.15 13.21 2.27
N VAL A 12 22.51 14.07 1.47
CA VAL A 12 21.40 14.95 1.92
C VAL A 12 20.29 14.12 2.58
N LEU A 13 19.94 12.96 1.99
CA LEU A 13 18.94 12.07 2.54
C LEU A 13 19.31 11.59 3.95
N HIS A 14 20.57 11.19 4.16
CA HIS A 14 21.07 10.74 5.47
C HIS A 14 20.97 11.87 6.50
N GLN A 15 21.39 13.09 6.14
CA GLN A 15 21.35 14.24 7.04
C GLN A 15 19.92 14.65 7.41
N LEU A 16 18.99 14.59 6.47
CA LEU A 16 17.57 14.84 6.73
C LEU A 16 17.00 13.79 7.70
N ARG A 17 17.28 12.51 7.44
CA ARG A 17 16.85 11.40 8.33
C ARG A 17 17.38 11.54 9.76
N SER A 18 18.64 11.93 9.93
CA SER A 18 19.22 12.14 11.26
C SER A 18 18.55 13.25 12.07
N ARG A 19 17.81 14.14 11.41
CA ARG A 19 17.03 15.23 12.01
C ARG A 19 15.54 14.90 12.14
N GLY A 20 15.13 13.65 11.83
CA GLY A 20 13.74 13.23 11.87
C GLY A 20 12.92 13.63 10.64
N GLU A 21 13.56 14.07 9.55
CA GLU A 21 12.89 14.46 8.30
C GLU A 21 12.99 13.35 7.26
N TRP A 22 11.84 12.83 6.82
CA TRP A 22 11.75 11.59 6.06
C TRP A 22 11.26 11.85 4.64
N LEU A 23 12.18 11.69 3.66
CA LEU A 23 11.84 11.68 2.25
C LEU A 23 11.59 10.23 1.80
N PRO A 24 10.60 9.99 0.93
CA PRO A 24 10.42 8.69 0.30
C PRO A 24 11.69 8.27 -0.43
N ALA A 25 12.15 7.05 -0.20
CA ALA A 25 13.31 6.48 -0.87
C ALA A 25 13.05 4.98 -1.07
N ASP A 26 12.17 4.69 -2.04
CA ASP A 26 11.62 3.35 -2.29
C ASP A 26 12.72 2.30 -2.55
N CYS A 27 13.87 2.72 -3.08
CA CYS A 27 15.06 1.88 -3.25
C CYS A 27 15.97 1.80 -2.01
N GLY A 28 15.57 2.35 -0.86
CA GLY A 28 16.42 2.38 0.34
C GLY A 28 17.61 3.35 0.26
N GLY A 29 17.72 4.16 -0.80
CA GLY A 29 18.79 5.15 -1.00
C GLY A 29 19.77 4.81 -2.12
N ASP A 30 19.51 3.77 -2.93
CA ASP A 30 20.42 3.32 -4.02
C ASP A 30 20.42 4.22 -5.26
N GLY A 31 19.51 5.22 -5.32
CA GLY A 31 19.38 6.11 -6.48
C GLY A 31 18.56 5.56 -7.63
N SER A 32 17.90 4.41 -7.47
CA SER A 32 17.19 3.71 -8.54
C SER A 32 15.68 3.99 -8.64
N CYS A 33 15.08 4.74 -7.70
CA CYS A 33 13.62 4.98 -7.69
C CYS A 33 13.20 6.42 -8.00
N GLY A 34 14.08 7.41 -7.93
CA GLY A 34 13.76 8.82 -8.21
C GLY A 34 12.90 9.55 -7.17
N ARG A 35 12.52 8.92 -6.03
CA ARG A 35 11.50 9.42 -5.10
C ARG A 35 11.99 10.46 -4.08
N CYS A 36 13.30 10.48 -3.77
CA CYS A 36 13.87 11.37 -2.76
C CYS A 36 14.28 12.74 -3.33
N GLY A 37 13.45 13.31 -4.21
CA GLY A 37 13.73 14.59 -4.86
C GLY A 37 13.79 15.77 -3.89
N VAL A 38 14.84 16.60 -4.03
CA VAL A 38 14.95 17.91 -3.38
C VAL A 38 15.34 18.96 -4.43
N GLN A 39 15.01 20.22 -4.15
CA GLN A 39 15.41 21.34 -5.00
C GLN A 39 16.40 22.24 -4.26
N ILE A 40 17.51 22.58 -4.89
CA ILE A 40 18.50 23.53 -4.35
C ILE A 40 17.89 24.93 -4.40
N VAL A 41 17.88 25.60 -3.27
CA VAL A 41 17.48 27.03 -3.13
C VAL A 41 18.69 27.91 -3.06
N GLU A 42 19.72 27.49 -2.30
CA GLU A 42 20.99 28.20 -2.16
C GLU A 42 22.14 27.19 -2.11
N GLY A 43 23.28 27.57 -2.68
CA GLY A 43 24.48 26.73 -2.72
C GLY A 43 24.52 25.82 -3.95
N HIS A 44 25.33 24.75 -3.88
CA HIS A 44 25.57 23.86 -5.01
C HIS A 44 25.67 22.39 -4.57
N LEU A 45 24.99 21.51 -5.32
CA LEU A 45 25.16 20.06 -5.27
C LEU A 45 25.50 19.56 -6.68
N PRO A 46 26.51 18.74 -6.85
CA PRO A 46 26.86 18.18 -8.17
C PRO A 46 25.71 17.35 -8.73
N VAL A 47 25.61 17.36 -10.05
CA VAL A 47 24.67 16.47 -10.76
C VAL A 47 25.29 15.08 -10.83
N THR A 48 24.60 14.07 -10.39
CA THR A 48 25.00 12.67 -10.44
C THR A 48 24.45 11.97 -11.69
N ASP A 49 24.97 10.80 -12.03
CA ASP A 49 24.41 9.99 -13.12
C ASP A 49 22.98 9.53 -12.79
N ALA A 50 22.69 9.24 -11.52
CA ALA A 50 21.32 8.93 -11.07
C ALA A 50 20.36 10.10 -11.29
N ASP A 51 20.79 11.35 -11.03
CA ASP A 51 19.95 12.52 -11.31
C ASP A 51 19.57 12.62 -12.78
N ARG A 52 20.49 12.30 -13.69
CA ARG A 52 20.27 12.35 -15.15
C ARG A 52 19.27 11.31 -15.64
N LEU A 53 19.07 10.22 -14.89
CA LEU A 53 18.07 9.19 -15.22
C LEU A 53 16.64 9.65 -14.92
N PHE A 54 16.46 10.52 -13.92
CA PHE A 54 15.12 10.91 -13.43
C PHE A 54 14.73 12.35 -13.74
N TYR A 55 15.69 13.24 -14.00
CA TYR A 55 15.41 14.65 -14.22
C TYR A 55 15.84 15.09 -15.62
N SER A 56 14.94 15.80 -16.31
CA SER A 56 15.28 16.48 -17.55
C SER A 56 16.34 17.58 -17.31
N GLN A 57 17.03 18.00 -18.37
CA GLN A 57 18.05 19.03 -18.29
C GLN A 57 17.51 20.33 -17.63
N ASN A 58 16.29 20.75 -17.95
CA ASN A 58 15.65 21.92 -17.35
C ASN A 58 15.44 21.76 -15.84
N LYS A 59 15.09 20.57 -15.36
CA LYS A 59 14.95 20.30 -13.92
C LYS A 59 16.31 20.29 -13.22
N LEU A 60 17.34 19.73 -13.84
CA LEU A 60 18.71 19.76 -13.31
C LEU A 60 19.24 21.18 -13.16
N GLU A 61 18.98 22.05 -14.15
CA GLU A 61 19.32 23.46 -14.14
C GLU A 61 18.49 24.25 -13.12
N ALA A 62 17.23 23.85 -12.89
CA ALA A 62 16.38 24.38 -11.83
C ALA A 62 16.75 23.88 -10.41
N GLY A 63 17.83 23.10 -10.28
CA GLY A 63 18.40 22.68 -9.01
C GLY A 63 17.83 21.39 -8.44
N PHE A 64 17.08 20.58 -9.20
CA PHE A 64 16.57 19.31 -8.71
C PHE A 64 17.68 18.24 -8.59
N ARG A 65 17.72 17.53 -7.47
CA ARG A 65 18.68 16.45 -7.16
C ARG A 65 18.00 15.32 -6.39
N LEU A 66 18.53 14.12 -6.53
CA LEU A 66 18.16 13.00 -5.67
C LEU A 66 18.92 13.10 -4.33
N ALA A 67 18.21 13.32 -3.25
CA ALA A 67 18.81 13.50 -1.92
C ALA A 67 19.69 12.35 -1.48
N CYS A 68 19.41 11.11 -1.91
CA CYS A 68 20.20 9.94 -1.56
C CYS A 68 21.57 9.89 -2.24
N GLN A 69 21.73 10.54 -3.41
CA GLN A 69 22.95 10.58 -4.18
C GLN A 69 23.71 11.90 -4.03
N ALA A 70 23.06 12.92 -3.50
CA ALA A 70 23.62 14.24 -3.33
C ALA A 70 24.46 14.33 -2.05
N ILE A 71 25.81 14.45 -2.21
CA ILE A 71 26.76 14.61 -1.11
C ILE A 71 27.24 16.07 -1.10
N PRO A 72 26.93 16.85 -0.06
CA PRO A 72 27.27 18.27 0.01
C PRO A 72 28.75 18.47 0.39
N SER A 73 29.53 19.15 -0.43
CA SER A 73 30.90 19.60 -0.12
C SER A 73 30.94 20.97 0.57
N THR A 74 29.87 21.76 0.42
CA THR A 74 29.66 23.05 1.06
C THR A 74 28.24 23.10 1.65
N SER A 75 27.96 24.10 2.50
CA SER A 75 26.60 24.29 3.01
C SER A 75 25.63 24.57 1.85
N VAL A 76 24.48 23.95 1.86
CA VAL A 76 23.43 24.10 0.84
C VAL A 76 22.07 24.20 1.49
N VAL A 77 21.20 25.04 0.95
CA VAL A 77 19.78 25.07 1.34
C VAL A 77 18.97 24.33 0.30
N VAL A 78 18.26 23.30 0.74
CA VAL A 78 17.38 22.52 -0.13
C VAL A 78 15.92 22.73 0.30
N GLN A 79 15.04 22.75 -0.67
CA GLN A 79 13.59 22.71 -0.47
C GLN A 79 13.10 21.27 -0.62
N ILE A 80 12.38 20.81 0.39
CA ILE A 80 11.65 19.55 0.35
C ILE A 80 10.24 19.85 -0.19
N GLN A 81 9.82 19.13 -1.21
CA GLN A 81 8.43 19.17 -1.67
C GLN A 81 7.57 18.45 -0.65
N GLU A 82 6.62 19.15 -0.05
CA GLU A 82 5.61 18.53 0.80
C GLU A 82 4.71 17.65 -0.07
N GLN A 83 4.62 16.37 0.28
CA GLN A 83 3.57 15.55 -0.30
C GLN A 83 2.25 15.94 0.36
N PRO A 84 1.14 16.04 -0.38
CA PRO A 84 -0.14 16.32 0.23
C PRO A 84 -0.45 15.23 1.26
N VAL A 85 -0.59 15.63 2.51
CA VAL A 85 -1.05 14.78 3.60
C VAL A 85 -2.57 14.76 3.49
N ALA A 86 -3.16 13.58 3.34
CA ALA A 86 -4.61 13.44 3.41
C ALA A 86 -5.08 13.94 4.79
N GLY A 87 -6.00 14.89 4.78
CA GLY A 87 -6.52 15.52 6.00
C GLY A 87 -7.42 14.59 6.82
N ILE A 88 -7.79 15.02 8.00
CA ILE A 88 -8.80 14.36 8.83
C ILE A 88 -10.17 14.63 8.19
N GLN A 89 -10.88 13.56 7.80
CA GLN A 89 -12.28 13.65 7.38
C GLN A 89 -13.18 13.52 8.61
N GLU A 90 -13.95 14.56 8.91
CA GLU A 90 -14.93 14.55 10.00
C GLU A 90 -16.32 14.21 9.45
N GLN A 91 -16.96 13.17 9.98
CA GLN A 91 -18.40 13.01 9.90
C GLN A 91 -19.02 13.65 11.15
N LYS A 92 -19.97 14.58 10.92
CA LYS A 92 -20.63 15.29 12.02
C LYS A 92 -21.55 14.35 12.79
N ASP A 93 -21.08 13.87 13.93
CA ASP A 93 -21.93 13.49 15.06
C ASP A 93 -21.08 13.47 16.35
N ALA A 94 -21.02 14.62 17.02
CA ALA A 94 -20.42 14.72 18.35
C ALA A 94 -21.53 15.17 19.33
N GLY A 95 -22.24 14.18 19.85
CA GLY A 95 -23.27 14.40 20.85
C GLY A 95 -23.01 13.58 22.12
N THR A 96 -22.77 14.31 23.22
CA THR A 96 -22.88 13.92 24.64
C THR A 96 -21.86 12.96 25.28
N GLU A 97 -21.54 13.23 26.55
CA GLU A 97 -20.55 12.60 27.46
C GLU A 97 -20.62 11.06 27.67
N LYS A 98 -21.45 10.35 26.93
CA LYS A 98 -21.62 8.89 27.07
C LYS A 98 -21.09 8.07 25.90
N ILE A 99 -20.58 8.71 24.83
CA ILE A 99 -20.13 7.99 23.64
C ILE A 99 -18.77 7.36 23.92
N ARG A 100 -18.67 6.06 23.65
CA ARG A 100 -17.44 5.28 23.76
C ARG A 100 -16.86 5.06 22.37
N PHE A 101 -15.56 5.13 22.27
CA PHE A 101 -14.85 5.01 21.01
C PHE A 101 -13.79 3.91 21.06
N VAL A 102 -13.54 3.32 19.90
CA VAL A 102 -12.36 2.49 19.65
C VAL A 102 -11.54 3.13 18.52
N ILE A 103 -10.23 3.01 18.59
CA ILE A 103 -9.35 3.41 17.51
C ILE A 103 -8.98 2.15 16.72
N ALA A 104 -9.41 2.08 15.48
CA ALA A 104 -8.98 1.06 14.53
C ALA A 104 -7.76 1.56 13.76
N VAL A 105 -6.76 0.71 13.59
CA VAL A 105 -5.50 1.01 12.92
C VAL A 105 -5.18 -0.08 11.91
N ASP A 106 -4.87 0.33 10.68
CA ASP A 106 -4.30 -0.52 9.65
C ASP A 106 -2.90 0.01 9.29
N ILE A 107 -1.87 -0.79 9.59
CA ILE A 107 -0.47 -0.45 9.33
C ILE A 107 -0.03 -1.13 8.03
N GLY A 108 -0.28 -0.47 6.90
CA GLY A 108 0.20 -0.92 5.61
C GLY A 108 1.67 -0.61 5.36
N THR A 109 2.24 -1.25 4.34
CA THR A 109 3.61 -0.98 3.89
C THR A 109 3.75 0.47 3.40
N THR A 110 2.78 0.98 2.68
CA THR A 110 2.79 2.31 2.06
C THR A 110 2.04 3.36 2.89
N THR A 111 0.89 2.99 3.44
CA THR A 111 -0.06 3.89 4.08
C THR A 111 -0.39 3.39 5.49
N LEU A 112 -0.55 4.33 6.42
CA LEU A 112 -1.14 4.10 7.74
C LEU A 112 -2.56 4.67 7.70
N ALA A 113 -3.55 3.84 7.98
CA ALA A 113 -4.94 4.25 8.04
C ALA A 113 -5.47 4.08 9.46
N LEU A 114 -6.08 5.12 10.02
CA LEU A 114 -6.62 5.10 11.37
C LEU A 114 -8.05 5.64 11.36
N GLN A 115 -8.91 5.05 12.17
CA GLN A 115 -10.29 5.52 12.38
C GLN A 115 -10.64 5.58 13.85
N LEU A 116 -11.30 6.67 14.25
CA LEU A 116 -12.03 6.73 15.51
C LEU A 116 -13.44 6.25 15.23
N VAL A 117 -13.85 5.15 15.85
CA VAL A 117 -15.11 4.47 15.59
C VAL A 117 -15.96 4.52 16.85
N ASN A 118 -17.23 4.86 16.71
CA ASN A 118 -18.20 4.75 17.81
C ASN A 118 -18.40 3.25 18.14
N GLU A 119 -18.08 2.84 19.36
CA GLU A 119 -18.09 1.44 19.79
C GLU A 119 -19.48 0.80 19.71
N GLU A 120 -20.54 1.58 19.96
CA GLU A 120 -21.91 1.07 20.01
C GLU A 120 -22.49 0.89 18.59
N THR A 121 -22.23 1.87 17.71
CA THR A 121 -22.81 1.87 16.34
C THR A 121 -21.91 1.26 15.28
N GLY A 122 -20.62 1.11 15.56
CA GLY A 122 -19.61 0.69 14.56
C GLY A 122 -19.33 1.75 13.49
N ILE A 123 -19.87 2.98 13.62
CA ILE A 123 -19.73 4.02 12.61
C ILE A 123 -18.45 4.81 12.85
N PRO A 124 -17.57 4.96 11.82
CA PRO A 124 -16.42 5.84 11.91
C PRO A 124 -16.82 7.30 12.06
N VAL A 125 -16.23 8.01 13.01
CA VAL A 125 -16.48 9.45 13.26
C VAL A 125 -15.36 10.32 12.72
N ARG A 126 -14.12 9.82 12.71
CA ARG A 126 -12.94 10.50 12.15
C ARG A 126 -12.04 9.48 11.49
N THR A 127 -11.37 9.89 10.44
CA THR A 127 -10.39 9.07 9.73
C THR A 127 -9.11 9.88 9.53
N ALA A 128 -7.96 9.27 9.78
CA ALA A 128 -6.66 9.83 9.47
C ALA A 128 -5.91 8.89 8.51
N LEU A 129 -5.37 9.45 7.44
CA LEU A 129 -4.50 8.74 6.50
C LEU A 129 -3.11 9.39 6.56
N ARG A 130 -2.07 8.56 6.64
CA ARG A 130 -0.67 8.98 6.67
C ARG A 130 0.16 8.11 5.75
N LEU A 131 1.25 8.65 5.26
CA LEU A 131 2.26 7.82 4.60
C LEU A 131 3.10 7.12 5.67
N ASN A 132 3.35 5.82 5.48
CA ASN A 132 4.23 5.09 6.38
C ASN A 132 5.66 5.67 6.28
N PRO A 133 6.23 6.25 7.35
CA PRO A 133 7.54 6.90 7.30
C PRO A 133 8.67 5.92 7.00
N GLN A 134 8.47 4.61 7.22
CA GLN A 134 9.45 3.59 6.87
C GLN A 134 9.68 3.44 5.36
N ARG A 135 8.84 4.06 4.50
CA ARG A 135 9.11 4.18 3.05
C ARG A 135 10.46 4.83 2.74
N ALA A 136 11.00 5.61 3.67
CA ALA A 136 12.35 6.16 3.56
C ALA A 136 13.46 5.08 3.56
N PHE A 137 13.14 3.85 3.99
CA PHE A 137 14.06 2.70 4.05
C PHE A 137 13.78 1.62 3.02
N GLY A 138 12.69 1.72 2.28
CA GLY A 138 12.32 0.79 1.22
C GLY A 138 10.83 0.82 0.91
N ALA A 139 10.49 0.55 -0.37
CA ALA A 139 9.11 0.51 -0.83
C ALA A 139 8.37 -0.74 -0.35
N ASP A 140 9.08 -1.84 -0.17
CA ASP A 140 8.56 -3.17 0.18
C ASP A 140 9.12 -3.69 1.51
N VAL A 141 8.50 -4.74 2.02
CA VAL A 141 8.87 -5.33 3.32
C VAL A 141 10.24 -5.99 3.30
N ILE A 142 10.66 -6.61 2.21
CA ILE A 142 11.95 -7.30 2.10
C ILE A 142 13.09 -6.29 2.19
N THR A 143 13.02 -5.20 1.43
CA THR A 143 13.98 -4.09 1.50
C THR A 143 14.06 -3.52 2.92
N ARG A 144 12.93 -3.38 3.61
CA ARG A 144 12.89 -2.88 5.01
C ARG A 144 13.51 -3.86 5.99
N ILE A 145 13.25 -5.16 5.86
CA ILE A 145 13.88 -6.20 6.66
C ILE A 145 15.41 -6.14 6.49
N GLN A 146 15.87 -6.04 5.24
CA GLN A 146 17.30 -5.92 4.96
C GLN A 146 17.89 -4.68 5.64
N LYS A 147 17.27 -3.49 5.49
CA LYS A 147 17.74 -2.26 6.14
C LYS A 147 17.72 -2.32 7.66
N ALA A 148 16.74 -3.02 8.24
CA ALA A 148 16.71 -3.26 9.68
C ALA A 148 17.88 -4.12 10.13
N MET A 149 18.22 -5.18 9.38
CA MET A 149 19.37 -6.04 9.65
C MET A 149 20.71 -5.31 9.46
N GLU A 150 20.78 -4.31 8.57
CA GLU A 150 21.92 -3.43 8.36
C GLU A 150 22.08 -2.34 9.46
N GLY A 151 21.26 -2.40 10.53
CA GLY A 151 21.38 -1.51 11.70
C GLY A 151 20.37 -0.35 11.74
N SER A 152 19.39 -0.29 10.81
CA SER A 152 18.37 0.76 10.81
C SER A 152 17.13 0.43 11.66
N PHE A 153 17.11 -0.71 12.38
CA PHE A 153 15.92 -1.21 13.08
C PHE A 153 15.36 -0.22 14.11
N GLU A 154 16.19 0.28 15.02
CA GLU A 154 15.75 1.17 16.11
C GLU A 154 15.13 2.47 15.57
N ILE A 155 15.70 3.03 14.52
CA ILE A 155 15.17 4.24 13.92
C ILE A 155 13.87 3.97 13.18
N MET A 156 13.75 2.84 12.47
CA MET A 156 12.53 2.44 11.79
C MET A 156 11.38 2.16 12.76
N HIS A 157 11.65 1.49 13.87
CA HIS A 157 10.68 1.29 14.95
C HIS A 157 10.22 2.65 15.52
N ARG A 158 11.15 3.53 15.86
CA ARG A 158 10.86 4.82 16.47
C ARG A 158 9.96 5.69 15.57
N ILE A 159 10.31 5.86 14.30
CA ILE A 159 9.54 6.74 13.39
C ILE A 159 8.13 6.20 13.11
N LEU A 160 7.97 4.87 13.03
CA LEU A 160 6.65 4.26 12.89
C LEU A 160 5.79 4.56 14.11
N ARG A 161 6.35 4.35 15.30
CA ARG A 161 5.68 4.61 16.57
C ARG A 161 5.28 6.07 16.72
N GLU A 162 6.21 7.00 16.46
CA GLU A 162 5.98 8.45 16.55
C GLU A 162 4.88 8.91 15.59
N GLU A 163 4.88 8.43 14.35
CA GLU A 163 3.86 8.78 13.37
C GLU A 163 2.46 8.26 13.77
N LEU A 164 2.39 7.01 14.24
CA LEU A 164 1.13 6.44 14.76
C LEU A 164 0.63 7.23 15.97
N LEU A 165 1.51 7.56 16.90
CA LEU A 165 1.18 8.33 18.10
C LEU A 165 0.63 9.71 17.75
N ASN A 166 1.27 10.41 16.80
CA ASN A 166 0.82 11.71 16.32
C ASN A 166 -0.56 11.61 15.65
N ALA A 167 -0.78 10.61 14.80
CA ALA A 167 -2.06 10.36 14.16
C ALA A 167 -3.17 10.04 15.18
N ILE A 168 -2.87 9.25 16.20
CA ILE A 168 -3.82 8.94 17.29
C ILE A 168 -4.17 10.21 18.06
N ARG A 169 -3.19 11.04 18.43
CA ARG A 169 -3.43 12.31 19.15
C ARG A 169 -4.35 13.25 18.36
N GLU A 170 -4.15 13.35 17.06
CA GLU A 170 -5.01 14.16 16.19
C GLU A 170 -6.44 13.61 16.14
N LEU A 171 -6.59 12.27 16.00
CA LEU A 171 -7.91 11.63 15.94
C LEU A 171 -8.73 11.87 17.20
N VAL A 172 -8.10 11.85 18.38
CA VAL A 172 -8.79 12.02 19.65
C VAL A 172 -8.84 13.46 20.15
N THR A 173 -8.48 14.44 19.33
CA THR A 173 -8.57 15.85 19.70
C THR A 173 -10.00 16.21 20.16
N GLY A 174 -10.14 16.72 21.40
CA GLY A 174 -11.44 17.04 22.00
C GLY A 174 -12.24 15.85 22.53
N ILE A 175 -11.66 14.64 22.54
CA ILE A 175 -12.22 13.44 23.17
C ILE A 175 -11.51 13.22 24.52
N HIS A 176 -12.26 12.91 25.57
CA HIS A 176 -11.66 12.54 26.85
C HIS A 176 -11.05 11.15 26.79
N GLU A 177 -9.90 10.95 27.42
CA GLU A 177 -9.18 9.67 27.42
C GLU A 177 -10.04 8.48 27.86
N ASN A 178 -10.94 8.69 28.85
CA ASN A 178 -11.84 7.67 29.36
C ASN A 178 -12.98 7.28 28.40
N GLN A 179 -13.13 8.00 27.29
CA GLN A 179 -14.06 7.64 26.21
C GLN A 179 -13.39 6.71 25.18
N VAL A 180 -12.07 6.59 25.16
CA VAL A 180 -11.34 5.70 24.28
C VAL A 180 -11.14 4.35 24.97
N MET A 181 -11.87 3.34 24.52
CA MET A 181 -11.90 2.02 25.14
C MET A 181 -10.68 1.17 24.78
N GLY A 182 -10.11 1.39 23.61
CA GLY A 182 -8.93 0.66 23.15
C GLY A 182 -8.49 1.05 21.76
N VAL A 183 -7.33 0.50 21.39
CA VAL A 183 -6.77 0.59 20.04
C VAL A 183 -6.66 -0.82 19.47
N SER A 184 -7.26 -1.08 18.31
CA SER A 184 -7.19 -2.36 17.62
C SER A 184 -6.34 -2.22 16.37
N VAL A 185 -5.32 -3.08 16.22
CA VAL A 185 -4.29 -2.93 15.18
C VAL A 185 -4.26 -4.13 14.26
N ALA A 186 -4.55 -3.89 12.98
CA ALA A 186 -4.30 -4.79 11.87
C ALA A 186 -3.01 -4.35 11.13
N CYS A 187 -2.22 -5.28 10.65
CA CYS A 187 -1.00 -5.00 9.91
C CYS A 187 -0.45 -6.26 9.25
N ASN A 188 0.42 -6.10 8.24
CA ASN A 188 1.22 -7.23 7.79
C ASN A 188 2.21 -7.67 8.88
N THR A 189 2.70 -8.90 8.78
CA THR A 189 3.54 -9.52 9.83
C THR A 189 4.83 -8.73 10.09
N THR A 190 5.45 -8.16 9.06
CA THR A 190 6.67 -7.36 9.21
C THR A 190 6.40 -6.06 9.98
N MET A 191 5.30 -5.37 9.69
CA MET A 191 4.92 -4.16 10.43
C MET A 191 4.60 -4.46 11.89
N ARG A 192 4.02 -5.63 12.18
CA ARG A 192 3.81 -6.10 13.55
C ARG A 192 5.12 -6.25 14.32
N TYR A 193 6.14 -6.86 13.70
CA TYR A 193 7.46 -6.98 14.32
C TYR A 193 8.07 -5.62 14.63
N PHE A 194 7.98 -4.67 13.68
CA PHE A 194 8.44 -3.30 13.95
C PHE A 194 7.66 -2.63 15.09
N LEU A 195 6.34 -2.79 15.15
CA LEU A 195 5.52 -2.19 16.21
C LEU A 195 5.83 -2.80 17.59
N GLU A 196 6.04 -4.11 17.67
CA GLU A 196 6.40 -4.82 18.90
C GLU A 196 7.89 -4.65 19.28
N LYS A 197 8.67 -3.86 18.56
CA LYS A 197 10.12 -3.71 18.73
C LYS A 197 10.86 -5.05 18.62
N ARG A 198 10.49 -5.87 17.65
CA ARG A 198 11.11 -7.17 17.35
C ARG A 198 11.81 -7.10 16.00
N LEU A 199 13.07 -7.52 15.96
CA LEU A 199 13.83 -7.57 14.72
C LEU A 199 13.20 -8.61 13.77
N PRO A 200 12.82 -8.23 12.51
CA PRO A 200 12.12 -9.13 11.59
C PRO A 200 13.07 -10.02 10.75
N ASP A 201 14.21 -10.43 11.30
CA ASP A 201 15.25 -11.17 10.58
C ASP A 201 14.77 -12.56 10.12
N SER A 202 13.96 -13.26 10.94
CA SER A 202 13.38 -14.56 10.61
C SER A 202 12.38 -14.49 9.45
N LEU A 203 11.74 -13.33 9.23
CA LEU A 203 10.82 -13.12 8.12
C LEU A 203 11.52 -12.93 6.77
N GLY A 204 12.81 -12.56 6.78
CA GLY A 204 13.63 -12.34 5.58
C GLY A 204 14.50 -13.54 5.19
N ARG A 205 14.45 -14.64 5.92
CA ARG A 205 15.31 -15.82 5.69
C ARG A 205 14.49 -17.10 5.68
N HIS A 206 14.74 -17.97 4.68
CA HIS A 206 14.14 -19.29 4.67
C HIS A 206 14.46 -20.04 6.00
N PRO A 207 13.50 -20.69 6.66
CA PRO A 207 12.12 -21.03 6.23
C PRO A 207 11.04 -19.98 6.55
N TYR A 208 11.39 -18.69 6.73
CA TYR A 208 10.44 -17.59 6.95
C TYR A 208 9.56 -17.80 8.18
N SER A 209 10.18 -18.12 9.30
CA SER A 209 9.47 -18.49 10.52
C SER A 209 8.89 -17.28 11.25
N VAL A 210 7.70 -17.47 11.80
CA VAL A 210 7.06 -16.49 12.69
C VAL A 210 7.00 -17.03 14.10
N GLU A 211 7.12 -16.13 15.07
CA GLU A 211 7.00 -16.47 16.48
C GLU A 211 6.01 -15.52 17.13
N ASP A 212 5.18 -16.04 18.03
CA ASP A 212 4.30 -15.28 18.91
C ASP A 212 3.51 -14.18 18.20
N VAL A 213 2.80 -14.55 17.12
CA VAL A 213 1.96 -13.66 16.30
C VAL A 213 0.46 -13.83 16.56
N GLY A 214 0.07 -14.49 17.64
CA GLY A 214 -1.32 -14.60 18.11
C GLY A 214 -1.91 -13.25 18.55
N THR A 215 -3.19 -13.26 18.93
CA THR A 215 -3.82 -12.06 19.52
C THR A 215 -3.12 -11.66 20.80
N LYS A 216 -2.79 -10.37 20.93
CA LYS A 216 -2.19 -9.81 22.17
C LYS A 216 -2.95 -8.59 22.63
N TYR A 217 -3.04 -8.46 23.96
CA TYR A 217 -3.52 -7.25 24.62
C TYR A 217 -2.36 -6.65 25.40
N LEU A 218 -1.95 -5.44 25.03
CA LEU A 218 -0.80 -4.74 25.62
C LEU A 218 -1.23 -3.38 26.17
N PRO A 219 -0.65 -2.89 27.27
CA PRO A 219 -0.86 -1.51 27.71
C PRO A 219 -0.43 -0.51 26.61
N PHE A 220 -1.18 0.58 26.44
CA PHE A 220 -0.83 1.64 25.51
C PHE A 220 0.60 2.14 25.72
N SER A 221 0.98 2.34 26.99
CA SER A 221 2.31 2.78 27.38
C SER A 221 3.44 1.82 27.00
N THR A 222 3.15 0.53 26.88
CA THR A 222 4.15 -0.47 26.46
C THR A 222 4.49 -0.35 24.97
N VAL A 223 3.49 -0.09 24.12
CA VAL A 223 3.68 -0.01 22.66
C VAL A 223 4.17 1.37 22.24
N PHE A 224 3.60 2.42 22.82
CA PHE A 224 3.89 3.79 22.40
C PHE A 224 4.92 4.52 23.29
N GLU A 225 5.34 3.93 24.41
CA GLU A 225 6.20 4.60 25.41
C GLU A 225 5.62 5.97 25.83
N ASP A 226 4.30 6.06 25.86
CA ASP A 226 3.52 7.25 26.16
C ASP A 226 2.27 6.86 26.96
N SER A 227 1.78 7.74 27.82
CA SER A 227 0.69 7.46 28.74
C SER A 227 -0.51 8.43 28.58
N PHE A 228 -0.62 9.12 27.43
CA PHE A 228 -1.75 10.04 27.23
C PHE A 228 -3.10 9.30 27.05
N LEU A 229 -3.09 8.01 26.73
CA LEU A 229 -4.22 7.11 26.82
C LEU A 229 -3.91 5.97 27.78
N SER A 230 -4.89 5.59 28.61
CA SER A 230 -4.79 4.47 29.55
C SER A 230 -5.43 3.18 29.05
N CYS A 231 -5.95 3.18 27.81
CA CYS A 231 -6.64 2.03 27.22
C CYS A 231 -5.67 0.93 26.75
N PRO A 232 -6.11 -0.33 26.61
CA PRO A 232 -5.31 -1.39 26.03
C PRO A 232 -5.21 -1.29 24.51
N ILE A 233 -4.14 -1.89 23.96
CA ILE A 233 -3.97 -2.12 22.53
C ILE A 233 -4.19 -3.59 22.26
N LYS A 234 -5.07 -3.90 21.30
CA LYS A 234 -5.28 -5.24 20.78
C LYS A 234 -4.51 -5.38 19.47
N LEU A 235 -3.48 -6.20 19.45
CA LEU A 235 -2.78 -6.62 18.24
C LEU A 235 -3.47 -7.86 17.68
N LEU A 236 -3.95 -7.78 16.44
CA LEU A 236 -4.65 -8.89 15.81
C LEU A 236 -3.68 -9.97 15.34
N PRO A 237 -4.10 -11.25 15.28
CA PRO A 237 -3.21 -12.35 14.99
C PRO A 237 -2.83 -12.37 13.51
N CYS A 238 -1.56 -12.71 13.20
CA CYS A 238 -1.11 -13.01 11.84
C CYS A 238 -1.17 -14.52 11.58
N LEU A 239 -1.33 -14.91 10.31
CA LEU A 239 -1.39 -16.31 9.90
C LEU A 239 0.02 -16.90 9.73
N ASP A 240 0.90 -16.18 8.99
CA ASP A 240 2.29 -16.57 8.79
C ASP A 240 3.19 -15.34 8.47
N ALA A 241 4.38 -15.57 7.93
CA ALA A 241 5.34 -14.51 7.60
C ALA A 241 4.82 -13.54 6.51
N PHE A 242 3.97 -14.02 5.62
CA PHE A 242 3.52 -13.31 4.42
C PHE A 242 2.03 -12.93 4.46
N ILE A 243 1.27 -13.47 5.40
CA ILE A 243 -0.15 -13.20 5.57
C ILE A 243 -0.38 -12.66 6.97
N GLY A 244 -0.55 -11.36 7.04
CA GLY A 244 -0.63 -10.61 8.27
C GLY A 244 -2.03 -10.55 8.87
N SER A 245 -2.16 -9.77 9.91
CA SER A 245 -3.44 -9.52 10.57
C SER A 245 -4.36 -8.58 9.79
N ASP A 246 -3.87 -7.88 8.79
CA ASP A 246 -4.62 -7.14 7.79
C ASP A 246 -5.60 -8.05 7.03
N VAL A 247 -5.09 -9.18 6.51
CA VAL A 247 -5.93 -10.20 5.86
C VAL A 247 -6.92 -10.81 6.84
N VAL A 248 -6.46 -11.20 8.05
CA VAL A 248 -7.32 -11.82 9.08
C VAL A 248 -8.45 -10.86 9.47
N ALA A 249 -8.15 -9.58 9.68
CA ALA A 249 -9.14 -8.53 9.96
C ALA A 249 -10.12 -8.36 8.80
N GLY A 250 -9.62 -8.29 7.57
CA GLY A 250 -10.45 -8.16 6.38
C GLY A 250 -11.45 -9.31 6.23
N LEU A 251 -11.02 -10.53 6.47
CA LEU A 251 -11.88 -11.72 6.41
C LEU A 251 -12.89 -11.77 7.56
N LEU A 252 -12.53 -11.26 8.75
CA LEU A 252 -13.45 -11.08 9.87
C LEU A 252 -14.58 -10.11 9.48
N HIS A 253 -14.24 -8.93 8.94
CA HIS A 253 -15.20 -7.93 8.46
C HIS A 253 -16.16 -8.49 7.42
N LEU A 254 -15.65 -9.27 6.50
CA LEU A 254 -16.42 -9.86 5.40
C LEU A 254 -17.25 -11.07 5.83
N ASN A 255 -17.22 -11.46 7.11
CA ASN A 255 -17.82 -12.70 7.63
C ASN A 255 -17.44 -13.93 6.79
N PHE A 256 -16.19 -14.03 6.39
CA PHE A 256 -15.70 -15.04 5.43
C PHE A 256 -15.98 -16.46 5.91
N LEU A 257 -15.82 -16.73 7.21
CA LEU A 257 -16.08 -18.05 7.81
C LEU A 257 -17.57 -18.44 7.87
N GLN A 258 -18.48 -17.54 7.52
CA GLN A 258 -19.90 -17.86 7.40
C GLN A 258 -20.32 -18.14 5.97
N LYS A 259 -19.42 -17.91 5.00
CA LYS A 259 -19.70 -18.12 3.58
C LYS A 259 -19.87 -19.61 3.27
N GLN A 260 -20.99 -19.94 2.63
CA GLN A 260 -21.31 -21.31 2.21
C GLN A 260 -20.61 -21.65 0.88
N LYS A 261 -20.41 -20.63 0.05
CA LYS A 261 -19.94 -20.69 -1.32
C LYS A 261 -18.44 -20.50 -1.39
N GLU A 262 -17.80 -21.11 -2.35
CA GLU A 262 -16.39 -20.86 -2.63
C GLU A 262 -16.20 -19.40 -3.01
N THR A 263 -15.43 -18.70 -2.20
CA THR A 263 -15.18 -17.27 -2.34
C THR A 263 -13.68 -17.05 -2.45
N LEU A 264 -13.26 -16.27 -3.44
CA LEU A 264 -11.89 -15.77 -3.58
C LEU A 264 -11.84 -14.37 -2.96
N PHE A 265 -10.97 -14.20 -1.98
CA PHE A 265 -10.56 -12.90 -1.46
C PHE A 265 -9.18 -12.55 -1.99
N LEU A 266 -9.01 -11.34 -2.45
CA LEU A 266 -7.75 -10.81 -2.94
C LEU A 266 -7.54 -9.42 -2.35
N ASP A 267 -6.60 -9.29 -1.43
CA ASP A 267 -6.10 -7.99 -0.98
C ASP A 267 -4.94 -7.57 -1.88
N MET A 268 -5.14 -6.46 -2.56
CA MET A 268 -4.17 -5.97 -3.52
C MET A 268 -3.40 -4.79 -2.92
N GLY A 269 -2.23 -5.05 -2.39
CA GLY A 269 -1.28 -4.06 -1.87
C GLY A 269 0.06 -4.13 -2.61
N THR A 270 1.12 -3.82 -1.91
CA THR A 270 2.50 -4.05 -2.36
C THR A 270 2.75 -5.54 -2.61
N ASN A 271 2.13 -6.40 -1.79
CA ASN A 271 1.93 -7.82 -2.11
C ASN A 271 0.47 -8.03 -2.51
N GLY A 272 0.18 -9.14 -3.16
CA GLY A 272 -1.17 -9.63 -3.36
C GLY A 272 -1.42 -10.78 -2.40
N GLU A 273 -2.19 -10.56 -1.34
CA GLU A 273 -2.61 -11.63 -0.43
C GLU A 273 -3.92 -12.25 -0.94
N LEU A 274 -3.91 -13.56 -1.07
CA LEU A 274 -5.02 -14.31 -1.65
C LEU A 274 -5.53 -15.34 -0.66
N VAL A 275 -6.87 -15.47 -0.56
CA VAL A 275 -7.53 -16.52 0.21
C VAL A 275 -8.69 -17.07 -0.60
N VAL A 276 -8.76 -18.39 -0.77
CA VAL A 276 -9.92 -19.05 -1.40
C VAL A 276 -10.50 -20.11 -0.47
N GLY A 277 -11.80 -20.25 -0.49
CA GLY A 277 -12.50 -21.28 0.27
C GLY A 277 -13.87 -20.83 0.75
N ASN A 278 -14.31 -21.49 1.81
CA ASN A 278 -15.61 -21.27 2.45
C ASN A 278 -15.51 -21.56 3.96
N LYS A 279 -16.64 -21.67 4.64
CA LYS A 279 -16.69 -21.92 6.09
C LYS A 279 -16.04 -23.23 6.55
N HIS A 280 -15.73 -24.16 5.65
CA HIS A 280 -15.20 -25.50 6.01
C HIS A 280 -13.69 -25.58 5.80
N ARG A 281 -13.17 -24.91 4.79
CA ARG A 281 -11.75 -24.93 4.45
C ARG A 281 -11.34 -23.62 3.80
N THR A 282 -10.12 -23.23 4.04
CA THR A 282 -9.49 -22.07 3.40
C THR A 282 -8.06 -22.42 2.99
N VAL A 283 -7.66 -21.89 1.85
CA VAL A 283 -6.27 -21.92 1.38
C VAL A 283 -5.84 -20.49 1.15
N ALA A 284 -4.65 -20.15 1.60
CA ALA A 284 -4.14 -18.78 1.50
C ALA A 284 -2.70 -18.76 0.97
N ALA A 285 -2.37 -17.69 0.27
CA ALA A 285 -1.04 -17.45 -0.28
C ALA A 285 -0.77 -15.96 -0.44
N SER A 286 0.50 -15.59 -0.55
CA SER A 286 0.91 -14.21 -0.85
C SER A 286 1.79 -14.19 -2.09
N ALA A 287 1.54 -13.23 -2.99
CA ALA A 287 2.31 -13.01 -4.20
C ALA A 287 3.09 -11.68 -4.10
N ALA A 288 4.37 -11.71 -4.40
CA ALA A 288 5.19 -10.50 -4.49
C ALA A 288 4.86 -9.75 -5.80
N ALA A 289 3.78 -8.97 -5.79
CA ALA A 289 3.31 -8.21 -6.95
C ALA A 289 4.08 -6.90 -7.17
N GLY A 290 4.65 -6.35 -6.11
CA GLY A 290 5.26 -5.02 -6.11
C GLY A 290 4.21 -3.89 -6.04
N PRO A 291 4.63 -2.64 -5.80
CA PRO A 291 3.73 -1.55 -5.44
C PRO A 291 3.04 -0.88 -6.65
N ALA A 292 3.13 -1.43 -7.87
CA ALA A 292 2.62 -0.77 -9.07
C ALA A 292 1.11 -0.47 -9.00
N PHE A 293 0.34 -1.39 -8.45
CA PHE A 293 -1.10 -1.20 -8.26
C PHE A 293 -1.46 -0.25 -7.10
N GLU A 294 -0.53 0.07 -6.21
CA GLU A 294 -0.68 1.18 -5.26
C GLU A 294 -0.15 2.52 -5.82
N GLY A 295 0.19 2.57 -7.10
CA GLY A 295 0.85 3.70 -7.74
C GLY A 295 2.32 3.86 -7.35
N GLY A 296 2.87 2.93 -6.58
CA GLY A 296 4.27 2.94 -6.16
C GLY A 296 5.21 2.59 -7.32
N GLY A 297 6.35 3.30 -7.40
CA GLY A 297 7.35 3.05 -8.42
C GLY A 297 6.97 3.48 -9.85
N LEU A 298 5.77 3.99 -10.11
CA LEU A 298 5.37 4.55 -11.41
C LEU A 298 5.73 6.04 -11.51
N SER A 299 5.98 6.52 -12.72
CA SER A 299 6.45 7.90 -12.97
C SER A 299 5.53 8.98 -12.41
N CYS A 300 4.22 8.83 -12.62
CA CYS A 300 3.17 9.72 -12.10
C CYS A 300 2.26 9.02 -11.08
N GLY A 301 2.69 7.86 -10.58
CA GLY A 301 1.89 7.05 -9.68
C GLY A 301 1.86 7.59 -8.25
N MET A 302 0.72 7.43 -7.58
CA MET A 302 0.51 7.83 -6.18
C MET A 302 -0.57 6.98 -5.52
N GLY A 303 -0.68 7.07 -4.19
CA GLY A 303 -1.80 6.47 -3.48
C GLY A 303 -3.13 7.13 -3.83
N GLY A 304 -4.25 6.52 -3.41
CA GLY A 304 -5.60 7.06 -3.58
C GLY A 304 -5.87 8.27 -2.67
N ILE A 305 -5.16 9.36 -2.88
CA ILE A 305 -5.29 10.61 -2.13
C ILE A 305 -6.02 11.68 -2.96
N PRO A 306 -6.55 12.76 -2.35
CA PRO A 306 -7.23 13.84 -3.04
C PRO A 306 -6.43 14.35 -4.25
N GLY A 307 -7.07 14.42 -5.44
CA GLY A 307 -6.45 14.80 -6.70
C GLY A 307 -5.76 13.65 -7.47
N ALA A 308 -5.66 12.44 -6.93
CA ALA A 308 -5.18 11.29 -7.69
C ALA A 308 -6.24 10.86 -8.73
N ILE A 309 -5.85 10.65 -9.99
CA ILE A 309 -6.75 10.10 -11.03
C ILE A 309 -7.12 8.67 -10.61
N ASP A 310 -8.42 8.42 -10.42
CA ASP A 310 -8.98 7.16 -9.96
C ASP A 310 -9.77 6.39 -11.02
N ALA A 311 -10.16 7.06 -12.12
CA ALA A 311 -10.76 6.41 -13.29
C ALA A 311 -10.36 7.09 -14.58
N VAL A 312 -10.26 6.29 -15.66
CA VAL A 312 -9.93 6.75 -17.01
C VAL A 312 -10.85 6.07 -18.03
N TRP A 313 -11.44 6.86 -18.95
CA TRP A 313 -12.26 6.32 -20.04
C TRP A 313 -12.21 7.21 -21.29
N LEU A 314 -12.77 6.74 -22.40
CA LEU A 314 -12.99 7.54 -23.59
C LEU A 314 -14.44 8.00 -23.66
N GLU A 315 -14.63 9.30 -23.91
CA GLU A 315 -15.92 9.87 -24.26
C GLU A 315 -15.80 10.65 -25.57
N ARG A 316 -16.54 10.25 -26.59
CA ARG A 316 -16.51 10.86 -27.94
C ARG A 316 -15.09 11.00 -28.53
N GLY A 317 -14.21 10.03 -28.23
CA GLY A 317 -12.83 10.01 -28.72
C GLY A 317 -11.83 10.84 -27.90
N ALA A 318 -12.26 11.53 -26.84
CA ALA A 318 -11.41 12.26 -25.90
C ALA A 318 -11.23 11.48 -24.60
N LEU A 319 -10.01 11.46 -24.06
CA LEU A 319 -9.74 10.92 -22.74
C LEU A 319 -10.44 11.76 -21.66
N GLN A 320 -11.13 11.07 -20.79
CA GLN A 320 -11.76 11.63 -19.60
C GLN A 320 -11.18 10.98 -18.35
N VAL A 321 -11.10 11.75 -17.28
CA VAL A 321 -10.61 11.27 -15.98
C VAL A 321 -11.52 11.75 -14.86
N THR A 322 -11.61 10.98 -13.80
CA THR A 322 -12.04 11.45 -12.47
C THR A 322 -10.87 11.41 -11.50
N THR A 323 -10.99 12.16 -10.43
CA THR A 323 -10.00 12.20 -9.36
C THR A 323 -10.67 12.02 -8.00
N VAL A 324 -9.93 11.50 -7.07
CA VAL A 324 -10.34 11.42 -5.67
C VAL A 324 -10.73 12.82 -5.18
N GLU A 325 -11.91 12.95 -4.57
CA GLU A 325 -12.51 14.20 -4.09
C GLU A 325 -12.72 15.28 -5.17
N GLN A 326 -12.68 14.90 -6.45
CA GLN A 326 -12.90 15.81 -7.59
C GLN A 326 -11.97 17.04 -7.60
N LEU A 327 -10.77 16.92 -7.04
CA LEU A 327 -9.74 17.93 -7.09
C LEU A 327 -8.93 17.85 -8.40
N PRO A 328 -8.20 18.94 -8.78
CA PRO A 328 -7.37 18.92 -9.99
C PRO A 328 -6.38 17.75 -9.99
N PRO A 329 -6.17 17.08 -11.15
CA PRO A 329 -5.29 15.94 -11.26
C PRO A 329 -3.84 16.29 -10.92
N ILE A 330 -3.23 15.49 -10.00
CA ILE A 330 -1.82 15.64 -9.58
C ILE A 330 -0.99 14.38 -9.81
N GLY A 331 -1.64 13.26 -10.13
CA GLY A 331 -1.02 11.97 -10.41
C GLY A 331 -2.10 10.91 -10.66
N ILE A 332 -1.73 9.64 -10.69
CA ILE A 332 -2.64 8.53 -10.97
C ILE A 332 -2.52 7.46 -9.88
N CYS A 333 -3.65 7.02 -9.31
CA CYS A 333 -3.68 5.92 -8.35
C CYS A 333 -3.94 4.57 -9.05
N GLY A 334 -3.89 3.48 -8.27
CA GLY A 334 -3.97 2.12 -8.78
C GLY A 334 -5.19 1.82 -9.66
N SER A 335 -6.39 2.28 -9.29
CA SER A 335 -7.60 2.08 -10.10
C SER A 335 -7.53 2.84 -11.44
N GLY A 336 -7.01 4.06 -11.41
CA GLY A 336 -6.75 4.85 -12.61
C GLY A 336 -5.73 4.18 -13.53
N VAL A 337 -4.65 3.59 -12.96
CA VAL A 337 -3.65 2.82 -13.72
C VAL A 337 -4.28 1.61 -14.40
N VAL A 338 -5.09 0.84 -13.69
CA VAL A 338 -5.79 -0.34 -14.24
C VAL A 338 -6.69 0.08 -15.41
N ASP A 339 -7.48 1.14 -15.24
CA ASP A 339 -8.35 1.66 -16.30
C ASP A 339 -7.54 2.18 -17.51
N ALA A 340 -6.46 2.94 -17.26
CA ALA A 340 -5.63 3.51 -18.32
C ALA A 340 -4.96 2.43 -19.18
N VAL A 341 -4.40 1.38 -18.55
CA VAL A 341 -3.76 0.27 -19.27
C VAL A 341 -4.80 -0.58 -20.01
N ALA A 342 -5.94 -0.89 -19.38
CA ALA A 342 -7.03 -1.60 -20.04
C ALA A 342 -7.56 -0.82 -21.25
N LEU A 343 -7.74 0.49 -21.12
CA LEU A 343 -8.11 1.36 -22.23
C LEU A 343 -7.05 1.37 -23.33
N GLY A 344 -5.77 1.52 -22.96
CA GLY A 344 -4.63 1.50 -23.87
C GLY A 344 -4.56 0.21 -24.68
N ARG A 345 -4.85 -0.93 -24.06
CA ARG A 345 -4.98 -2.23 -24.72
C ARG A 345 -6.14 -2.24 -25.72
N ASN A 346 -7.33 -1.84 -25.32
CA ASN A 346 -8.52 -1.81 -26.16
C ASN A 346 -8.38 -0.88 -27.36
N GLN A 347 -7.64 0.21 -27.22
CA GLN A 347 -7.39 1.17 -28.28
C GLN A 347 -6.16 0.81 -29.15
N GLY A 348 -5.43 -0.26 -28.79
CA GLY A 348 -4.19 -0.64 -29.45
C GLY A 348 -3.07 0.41 -29.29
N TRP A 349 -3.09 1.18 -28.20
CA TRP A 349 -1.99 2.08 -27.79
C TRP A 349 -0.90 1.30 -27.06
N ILE A 350 -1.30 0.23 -26.39
CA ILE A 350 -0.40 -0.74 -25.75
C ILE A 350 -0.59 -2.07 -26.50
N LEU A 351 0.48 -2.63 -27.02
CA LEU A 351 0.50 -3.90 -27.73
C LEU A 351 0.39 -5.08 -26.75
N GLU A 352 0.12 -6.28 -27.27
CA GLU A 352 -0.01 -7.49 -26.45
C GLU A 352 1.25 -7.79 -25.63
N ASP A 353 2.41 -7.58 -26.21
CA ASP A 353 3.70 -7.74 -25.52
C ASP A 353 4.03 -6.60 -24.56
N GLY A 354 3.15 -5.61 -24.41
CA GLY A 354 3.27 -4.45 -23.52
C GLY A 354 4.09 -3.31 -24.11
N ARG A 355 4.53 -3.37 -25.37
CA ARG A 355 5.14 -2.20 -26.00
C ARG A 355 4.10 -1.14 -26.30
N LEU A 356 4.48 0.11 -26.16
CA LEU A 356 3.67 1.22 -26.68
C LEU A 356 3.70 1.17 -28.22
N ALA A 357 2.54 1.40 -28.86
CA ALA A 357 2.44 1.43 -30.31
C ALA A 357 3.26 2.59 -30.90
N GLU A 358 3.86 2.42 -32.08
CA GLU A 358 4.68 3.44 -32.74
C GLU A 358 4.01 4.81 -32.90
N ARG A 359 2.69 4.83 -32.99
CA ARG A 359 1.89 6.07 -33.05
C ARG A 359 1.86 6.86 -31.73
N ILE A 360 2.32 6.27 -30.62
CA ILE A 360 2.43 6.96 -29.32
C ILE A 360 3.77 7.68 -29.31
N THR A 361 3.71 9.00 -29.46
CA THR A 361 4.92 9.85 -29.49
C THR A 361 5.52 10.00 -28.10
N GLY A 362 6.85 10.13 -28.01
CA GLY A 362 7.54 10.36 -26.73
C GLY A 362 7.65 9.13 -25.85
N ASN A 363 7.33 7.92 -26.32
CA ASN A 363 7.40 6.66 -25.58
C ASN A 363 6.65 6.67 -24.23
N ALA A 364 5.57 7.46 -24.16
CA ALA A 364 4.72 7.61 -23.00
C ALA A 364 3.25 7.84 -23.42
N LEU A 365 2.34 7.16 -22.76
CA LEU A 365 0.91 7.33 -22.92
C LEU A 365 0.45 8.50 -22.04
N GLU A 366 0.08 9.62 -22.65
CA GLU A 366 -0.49 10.76 -21.93
C GLU A 366 -1.91 10.43 -21.46
N ILE A 367 -2.12 10.53 -20.16
CA ILE A 367 -3.43 10.30 -19.52
C ILE A 367 -4.16 11.63 -19.32
N TRP A 368 -3.43 12.65 -18.91
CA TRP A 368 -3.97 13.98 -18.70
C TRP A 368 -2.89 15.05 -18.75
N SER A 369 -3.23 16.26 -19.23
CA SER A 369 -2.38 17.43 -19.16
C SER A 369 -3.21 18.70 -18.95
N SER A 370 -2.65 19.64 -18.20
CA SER A 370 -3.18 21.00 -18.09
C SER A 370 -2.36 21.93 -18.96
N VAL A 371 -2.95 23.05 -19.35
CA VAL A 371 -2.24 24.10 -20.10
C VAL A 371 -1.06 24.61 -19.28
N GLY A 372 0.16 24.37 -19.77
CA GLY A 372 1.40 24.78 -19.10
C GLY A 372 1.83 23.93 -17.90
N GLY A 373 1.11 22.84 -17.59
CA GLY A 373 1.44 21.89 -16.53
C GLY A 373 2.28 20.69 -17.00
N THR A 374 2.82 19.95 -16.03
CA THR A 374 3.48 18.67 -16.32
C THR A 374 2.42 17.60 -16.65
N PRO A 375 2.51 16.91 -17.79
CA PRO A 375 1.54 15.89 -18.14
C PRO A 375 1.64 14.68 -17.20
N ILE A 376 0.50 14.06 -16.91
CA ILE A 376 0.42 12.77 -16.22
C ILE A 376 0.47 11.69 -17.29
N VAL A 377 1.52 10.87 -17.24
CA VAL A 377 1.82 9.86 -18.27
C VAL A 377 2.09 8.50 -17.64
N LEU A 378 1.93 7.46 -18.45
CA LEU A 378 2.48 6.12 -18.22
C LEU A 378 3.53 5.85 -19.30
N ASP A 379 4.78 5.73 -18.91
CA ASP A 379 5.86 5.43 -19.84
C ASP A 379 6.02 3.91 -20.07
N GLN A 380 6.96 3.54 -20.95
CA GLN A 380 7.21 2.13 -21.26
C GLN A 380 7.68 1.33 -20.05
N GLN A 381 8.42 1.95 -19.12
CA GLN A 381 8.89 1.27 -17.91
C GLN A 381 7.73 1.04 -16.94
N ASP A 382 6.81 2.00 -16.83
CA ASP A 382 5.61 1.86 -16.02
C ASP A 382 4.75 0.69 -16.51
N ILE A 383 4.56 0.58 -17.86
CA ILE A 383 3.84 -0.55 -18.45
C ILE A 383 4.52 -1.88 -18.11
N ARG A 384 5.86 -1.95 -18.10
CA ARG A 384 6.60 -3.18 -17.71
C ARG A 384 6.37 -3.55 -16.26
N LYS A 385 6.39 -2.57 -15.34
CA LYS A 385 6.10 -2.81 -13.92
C LYS A 385 4.67 -3.35 -13.72
N ILE A 386 3.70 -2.77 -14.44
CA ILE A 386 2.31 -3.23 -14.40
C ILE A 386 2.16 -4.65 -14.96
N GLN A 387 2.87 -5.00 -16.04
CA GLN A 387 2.91 -6.35 -16.58
C GLN A 387 3.41 -7.36 -15.55
N MET A 388 4.50 -7.05 -14.88
CA MET A 388 5.07 -7.93 -13.84
C MET A 388 4.11 -8.10 -12.67
N ALA A 389 3.54 -7.01 -12.16
CA ALA A 389 2.59 -7.04 -11.05
C ALA A 389 1.34 -7.86 -11.39
N LYS A 390 0.72 -7.62 -12.55
CA LYS A 390 -0.47 -8.37 -12.97
C LYS A 390 -0.18 -9.84 -13.20
N SER A 391 0.99 -10.16 -13.75
CA SER A 391 1.42 -11.52 -14.01
C SER A 391 1.60 -12.31 -12.69
N ALA A 392 2.22 -11.68 -11.68
CA ALA A 392 2.41 -12.27 -10.37
C ALA A 392 1.05 -12.61 -9.71
N ILE A 393 0.11 -11.67 -9.72
CA ILE A 393 -1.22 -11.88 -9.14
C ILE A 393 -1.99 -12.94 -9.94
N ARG A 394 -2.00 -12.88 -11.27
CA ARG A 394 -2.71 -13.85 -12.10
C ARG A 394 -2.19 -15.26 -11.90
N ALA A 395 -0.88 -15.45 -11.95
CA ALA A 395 -0.24 -16.75 -11.70
C ALA A 395 -0.53 -17.26 -10.28
N ALA A 396 -0.50 -16.37 -9.28
CA ALA A 396 -0.82 -16.74 -7.91
C ALA A 396 -2.29 -17.18 -7.72
N VAL A 397 -3.23 -16.51 -8.39
CA VAL A 397 -4.66 -16.93 -8.39
C VAL A 397 -4.79 -18.35 -8.95
N GLU A 398 -4.13 -18.65 -10.07
CA GLU A 398 -4.18 -20.00 -10.67
C GLU A 398 -3.51 -21.05 -9.76
N CYS A 399 -2.36 -20.75 -9.16
CA CYS A 399 -1.72 -21.61 -8.17
C CYS A 399 -2.62 -21.85 -6.95
N LEU A 400 -3.28 -20.79 -6.45
CA LEU A 400 -4.18 -20.89 -5.31
C LEU A 400 -5.38 -21.79 -5.60
N LEU A 401 -6.00 -21.65 -6.77
CA LEU A 401 -7.10 -22.51 -7.20
C LEU A 401 -6.65 -23.97 -7.33
N GLN A 402 -5.47 -24.22 -7.91
CA GLN A 402 -4.89 -25.56 -7.99
C GLN A 402 -4.62 -26.15 -6.59
N ALA A 403 -4.03 -25.38 -5.67
CA ALA A 403 -3.77 -25.79 -4.29
C ALA A 403 -5.06 -26.11 -3.53
N ALA A 404 -6.14 -25.36 -3.80
CA ALA A 404 -7.47 -25.61 -3.24
C ALA A 404 -8.24 -26.74 -3.94
N ASN A 405 -7.70 -27.30 -5.04
CA ASN A 405 -8.38 -28.25 -5.93
C ASN A 405 -9.74 -27.70 -6.43
N LEU A 406 -9.73 -26.44 -6.89
CA LEU A 406 -10.89 -25.73 -7.43
C LEU A 406 -10.62 -25.29 -8.86
N ARG A 407 -11.68 -25.25 -9.67
CA ARG A 407 -11.70 -24.58 -10.97
C ARG A 407 -12.29 -23.19 -10.82
N ALA A 408 -11.96 -22.27 -11.72
CA ALA A 408 -12.43 -20.88 -11.70
C ALA A 408 -13.97 -20.76 -11.70
N GLU A 409 -14.66 -21.69 -12.39
CA GLU A 409 -16.12 -21.75 -12.46
C GLU A 409 -16.77 -22.03 -11.10
N GLU A 410 -16.10 -22.78 -10.24
CA GLU A 410 -16.58 -23.19 -8.92
C GLU A 410 -16.49 -22.07 -7.88
N VAL A 411 -15.67 -21.06 -8.13
CA VAL A 411 -15.67 -19.81 -7.34
C VAL A 411 -16.91 -19.00 -7.68
N GLU A 412 -17.74 -18.70 -6.70
CA GLU A 412 -19.01 -18.02 -6.91
C GLU A 412 -18.95 -16.50 -6.62
N GLU A 413 -18.02 -16.07 -5.81
CA GLU A 413 -17.80 -14.67 -5.45
C GLU A 413 -16.30 -14.36 -5.44
N VAL A 414 -15.94 -13.18 -5.94
CA VAL A 414 -14.59 -12.63 -5.83
C VAL A 414 -14.67 -11.30 -5.10
N ILE A 415 -13.91 -11.17 -4.01
CA ILE A 415 -13.86 -9.95 -3.21
C ILE A 415 -12.47 -9.35 -3.35
N LEU A 416 -12.41 -8.13 -3.86
CA LEU A 416 -11.20 -7.35 -4.00
C LEU A 416 -11.13 -6.33 -2.87
N ALA A 417 -10.03 -6.32 -2.14
CA ALA A 417 -9.75 -5.37 -1.08
C ALA A 417 -8.44 -4.62 -1.36
N GLY A 418 -8.11 -3.67 -0.51
CA GLY A 418 -6.86 -2.90 -0.53
C GLY A 418 -7.06 -1.40 -0.58
N GLY A 419 -5.97 -0.68 -0.47
CA GLY A 419 -5.93 0.80 -0.48
C GLY A 419 -6.11 1.44 -1.86
N PHE A 420 -6.52 0.68 -2.88
CA PHE A 420 -6.81 1.21 -4.21
C PHE A 420 -8.02 2.13 -4.14
N GLY A 421 -7.95 3.22 -4.88
CA GLY A 421 -9.09 4.12 -5.07
C GLY A 421 -10.40 3.34 -5.36
N THR A 422 -11.49 3.93 -5.04
CA THR A 422 -12.82 3.35 -4.82
C THR A 422 -13.46 2.59 -6.02
N HIS A 423 -12.79 2.41 -7.17
CA HIS A 423 -13.48 2.04 -8.42
C HIS A 423 -12.70 1.09 -9.34
N LEU A 424 -12.33 -0.11 -8.87
CA LEU A 424 -11.87 -1.15 -9.79
C LEU A 424 -13.04 -1.70 -10.62
N ARG A 425 -12.93 -1.58 -11.94
CA ARG A 425 -13.97 -2.06 -12.85
C ARG A 425 -13.71 -3.51 -13.27
N PRO A 426 -14.67 -4.43 -13.13
CA PRO A 426 -14.49 -5.83 -13.52
C PRO A 426 -14.00 -6.00 -14.97
N ARG A 427 -14.49 -5.15 -15.88
CA ARG A 427 -14.08 -5.15 -17.29
C ARG A 427 -12.61 -4.78 -17.46
N SER A 428 -12.10 -3.80 -16.70
CA SER A 428 -10.70 -3.39 -16.76
C SER A 428 -9.78 -4.48 -16.22
N LEU A 429 -10.20 -5.18 -15.16
CA LEU A 429 -9.47 -6.33 -14.60
C LEU A 429 -9.35 -7.48 -15.59
N ALA A 430 -10.45 -7.82 -16.30
CA ALA A 430 -10.45 -8.85 -17.34
C ALA A 430 -9.57 -8.43 -18.52
N THR A 431 -9.73 -7.19 -19.05
CA THR A 431 -8.92 -6.69 -20.16
C THR A 431 -7.44 -6.63 -19.84
N LEU A 432 -7.09 -6.29 -18.61
CA LEU A 432 -5.71 -6.31 -18.14
C LEU A 432 -5.16 -7.75 -18.02
N GLY A 433 -6.03 -8.74 -17.90
CA GLY A 433 -5.67 -10.13 -17.62
C GLY A 433 -5.22 -10.35 -16.17
N LEU A 434 -5.65 -9.49 -15.23
CA LEU A 434 -5.35 -9.62 -13.80
C LEU A 434 -6.08 -10.81 -13.19
N LEU A 435 -7.32 -11.03 -13.62
CA LEU A 435 -8.15 -12.17 -13.27
C LEU A 435 -8.65 -12.88 -14.52
N PRO A 436 -8.89 -14.21 -14.48
CA PRO A 436 -9.69 -14.89 -15.48
C PRO A 436 -11.02 -14.16 -15.71
N GLY A 437 -11.47 -14.05 -16.97
CA GLY A 437 -12.67 -13.28 -17.31
C GLY A 437 -13.91 -13.70 -16.52
N GLU A 438 -14.04 -14.99 -16.19
CA GLU A 438 -15.13 -15.51 -15.36
C GLU A 438 -15.06 -15.04 -13.90
N LEU A 439 -13.86 -14.98 -13.32
CA LEU A 439 -13.67 -14.45 -11.97
C LEU A 439 -13.86 -12.93 -11.92
N ALA A 440 -13.38 -12.23 -12.94
CA ALA A 440 -13.56 -10.78 -13.03
C ALA A 440 -15.04 -10.38 -13.04
N LYS A 441 -15.93 -11.15 -13.73
CA LYS A 441 -17.37 -10.90 -13.75
C LYS A 441 -18.05 -11.07 -12.38
N LYS A 442 -17.49 -11.91 -11.51
CA LYS A 442 -17.99 -12.21 -10.15
C LYS A 442 -17.36 -11.30 -9.10
N SER A 443 -16.49 -10.35 -9.51
CA SER A 443 -15.73 -9.51 -8.60
C SER A 443 -16.54 -8.31 -8.11
N ARG A 444 -16.36 -8.00 -6.83
CA ARG A 444 -16.76 -6.72 -6.23
C ARG A 444 -15.61 -6.16 -5.40
N PHE A 445 -15.57 -4.84 -5.28
CA PHE A 445 -14.61 -4.16 -4.43
C PHE A 445 -15.19 -3.92 -3.04
N ALA A 446 -14.40 -4.14 -1.99
CA ALA A 446 -14.81 -4.05 -0.59
C ALA A 446 -14.09 -2.94 0.20
N GLY A 447 -13.24 -2.15 -0.45
CA GLY A 447 -12.50 -1.06 0.20
C GLY A 447 -11.37 -1.55 1.11
N ASN A 448 -11.01 -0.74 2.11
CA ASN A 448 -10.03 -1.14 3.14
C ASN A 448 -10.71 -2.02 4.19
N THR A 449 -10.74 -3.32 3.91
CA THR A 449 -11.34 -4.31 4.80
C THR A 449 -10.50 -4.56 6.05
N ALA A 450 -9.19 -4.33 5.99
CA ALA A 450 -8.28 -4.46 7.13
C ALA A 450 -8.62 -3.45 8.22
N LEU A 451 -8.82 -2.18 7.85
CA LEU A 451 -9.19 -1.12 8.79
C LEU A 451 -10.58 -1.35 9.40
N ALA A 452 -11.57 -1.71 8.57
CA ALA A 452 -12.92 -2.02 9.04
C ALA A 452 -12.91 -3.26 9.96
N GLY A 453 -12.14 -4.28 9.61
CA GLY A 453 -11.98 -5.48 10.42
C GLY A 453 -11.21 -5.23 11.73
N ALA A 454 -10.31 -4.26 11.77
CA ALA A 454 -9.69 -3.85 13.02
C ALA A 454 -10.72 -3.25 13.99
N ALA A 455 -11.71 -2.48 13.50
CA ALA A 455 -12.82 -2.01 14.32
C ALA A 455 -13.71 -3.17 14.79
N ASP A 456 -14.11 -4.05 13.86
CA ASP A 456 -14.94 -5.22 14.16
C ASP A 456 -14.27 -6.15 15.17
N ALA A 457 -12.97 -6.31 15.10
CA ALA A 457 -12.20 -7.13 16.03
C ALA A 457 -12.28 -6.65 17.48
N TRP A 458 -12.56 -5.37 17.71
CA TRP A 458 -12.83 -4.84 19.04
C TRP A 458 -14.31 -4.94 19.41
N ILE A 459 -15.19 -4.56 18.48
CA ILE A 459 -16.63 -4.37 18.75
C ILE A 459 -17.36 -5.72 18.86
N ARG A 460 -16.98 -6.71 18.07
CA ARG A 460 -17.66 -8.00 18.02
C ARG A 460 -17.21 -8.92 19.13
N ASN A 461 -18.16 -9.46 19.89
CA ASN A 461 -17.90 -10.41 20.98
C ASN A 461 -17.32 -11.76 20.50
N ASP A 462 -17.59 -12.16 19.24
CA ASP A 462 -17.11 -13.40 18.63
C ASP A 462 -15.83 -13.26 17.85
N ALA A 463 -15.25 -12.05 17.78
CA ALA A 463 -14.12 -11.75 16.90
C ALA A 463 -12.91 -12.67 17.14
N ASP A 464 -12.47 -12.85 18.39
CA ASP A 464 -11.31 -13.67 18.71
C ASP A 464 -11.56 -15.13 18.32
N ILE A 465 -12.76 -15.66 18.56
CA ILE A 465 -13.13 -17.03 18.19
C ILE A 465 -13.10 -17.20 16.67
N CYS A 466 -13.66 -16.23 15.93
CA CYS A 466 -13.67 -16.25 14.47
C CYS A 466 -12.24 -16.19 13.91
N MET A 467 -11.39 -15.29 14.41
CA MET A 467 -10.00 -15.18 13.96
C MET A 467 -9.22 -16.45 14.25
N GLU A 468 -9.32 -17.02 15.47
CA GLU A 468 -8.66 -18.28 15.81
C GLU A 468 -9.14 -19.44 14.94
N GLN A 469 -10.45 -19.53 14.67
CA GLN A 469 -10.99 -20.53 13.77
C GLN A 469 -10.41 -20.40 12.37
N PHE A 470 -10.32 -19.18 11.83
CA PHE A 470 -9.69 -18.93 10.54
C PHE A 470 -8.24 -19.42 10.52
N LEU A 471 -7.44 -19.06 11.52
CA LEU A 471 -6.04 -19.47 11.61
C LEU A 471 -5.89 -21.02 11.63
N ARG A 472 -6.77 -21.72 12.35
CA ARG A 472 -6.72 -23.18 12.48
C ARG A 472 -7.13 -23.94 11.21
N GLN A 473 -8.07 -23.42 10.43
CA GLN A 473 -8.60 -24.08 9.24
C GLN A 473 -7.91 -23.69 7.93
N THR A 474 -7.02 -22.70 7.98
CA THR A 474 -6.34 -22.18 6.79
C THR A 474 -5.02 -22.90 6.58
N THR A 475 -4.84 -23.40 5.36
CA THR A 475 -3.56 -23.94 4.88
C THR A 475 -2.87 -22.85 4.05
N THR A 476 -1.58 -22.61 4.30
CA THR A 476 -0.76 -21.68 3.50
C THR A 476 0.26 -22.42 2.66
N PHE A 477 0.70 -21.80 1.58
CA PHE A 477 1.79 -22.28 0.76
C PHE A 477 2.58 -21.09 0.15
N SER A 478 3.85 -21.37 -0.19
CA SER A 478 4.70 -20.39 -0.90
C SER A 478 4.37 -20.43 -2.39
N VAL A 479 3.86 -19.32 -2.92
CA VAL A 479 3.58 -19.18 -4.37
C VAL A 479 4.86 -19.36 -5.18
N ALA A 480 5.98 -18.81 -4.72
CA ALA A 480 7.26 -18.91 -5.42
C ALA A 480 7.79 -20.33 -5.55
N GLU A 481 7.44 -21.22 -4.60
CA GLU A 481 7.84 -22.62 -4.58
C GLU A 481 6.78 -23.54 -5.20
N PHE A 482 5.63 -23.01 -5.57
CA PHE A 482 4.54 -23.81 -6.14
C PHE A 482 4.91 -24.34 -7.54
N PRO A 483 4.76 -25.64 -7.80
CA PRO A 483 5.08 -26.21 -9.09
C PRO A 483 4.32 -25.52 -10.23
N GLY A 484 5.05 -25.03 -11.23
CA GLY A 484 4.46 -24.35 -12.39
C GLY A 484 4.25 -22.84 -12.25
N PHE A 485 4.44 -22.24 -11.07
CA PHE A 485 4.28 -20.77 -10.89
C PHE A 485 5.09 -19.97 -11.89
N GLN A 486 6.36 -20.31 -12.08
CA GLN A 486 7.24 -19.58 -12.99
C GLN A 486 6.75 -19.66 -14.45
N SER A 487 6.22 -20.81 -14.88
CA SER A 487 5.63 -20.96 -16.20
C SER A 487 4.38 -20.11 -16.37
N LEU A 488 3.48 -20.13 -15.38
CA LEU A 488 2.26 -19.31 -15.37
C LEU A 488 2.64 -17.82 -15.37
N PHE A 489 3.60 -17.41 -14.55
CA PHE A 489 4.08 -16.04 -14.51
C PHE A 489 4.56 -15.57 -15.89
N MET A 490 5.39 -16.35 -16.58
CA MET A 490 5.88 -16.02 -17.92
C MET A 490 4.75 -15.99 -18.95
N THR A 491 3.80 -16.90 -18.88
CA THR A 491 2.62 -16.94 -19.78
C THR A 491 1.78 -15.68 -19.63
N HIS A 492 1.59 -15.23 -18.40
CA HIS A 492 0.74 -14.06 -18.11
C HIS A 492 1.47 -12.71 -18.21
N LEU A 493 2.74 -12.63 -18.62
CA LEU A 493 3.38 -11.34 -18.89
C LEU A 493 2.71 -10.58 -20.05
N ALA A 494 2.26 -11.30 -21.08
CA ALA A 494 1.52 -10.68 -22.17
C ALA A 494 0.15 -10.14 -21.71
N PHE A 495 -0.34 -9.10 -22.36
CA PHE A 495 -1.70 -8.60 -22.22
C PHE A 495 -2.61 -9.29 -23.25
N SER A 496 -2.78 -10.60 -23.15
CA SER A 496 -3.73 -11.33 -23.98
C SER A 496 -5.16 -10.91 -23.65
N LEU A 497 -5.94 -10.59 -24.67
CA LEU A 497 -7.39 -10.40 -24.53
C LEU A 497 -8.02 -11.80 -24.50
N GLU A 498 -8.59 -12.21 -23.36
CA GLU A 498 -9.40 -13.42 -23.25
C GLU A 498 -10.83 -13.19 -23.73
#